data_8b00524ca7f448749021f10be353041b
#
_entry.id   8b00524ca7f448749021f10be353041b
#
_cell.length_a   1.000
_cell.length_b   1.000
_cell.length_c   1.000
_cell.angle_alpha   90.00
_cell.angle_beta   90.00
_cell.angle_gamma   90.00
#
_symmetry.space_group_name_H-M   'P 1'
#
loop_
_entity.id
_entity.type
_entity.pdbx_description
1 polymer ?
#
loop_
_entity_poly.entity_id
_entity_poly.type
_entity_poly.pdbx_seq_one_letter_code
_entity_poly.pdbx_strand_id
1 'polypeptide(L)'
;RYGYTDSIVFKHLADLQLQKGDYKNASANYTTYLGYCPTDTTAINGKKACTTAPQWKKNPTRYIVKKETFFNSRRSEYSPVYGSDDHSQLFFTSTRDKALGEDKSLITGVKAPDIFFAVKDEKGKWQKPEPLEGEVNSEYEDGACAFTPDYKTMYFTRCLIDGEAPRS
;
A
#
# COMPACT_ATOMS: atom_id res chain seq x y z
N ARG A 1 -8.73 5.72 37.63
CA ARG A 1 -7.87 6.39 36.63
C ARG A 1 -6.55 5.64 36.62
N TYR A 2 -6.31 4.86 35.60
CA TYR A 2 -5.00 4.26 35.38
C TYR A 2 -4.08 5.36 34.86
N GLY A 3 -3.10 5.79 35.66
CA GLY A 3 -2.07 6.73 35.23
C GLY A 3 -1.12 6.05 34.27
N TYR A 4 -1.41 6.15 32.97
CA TYR A 4 -0.48 5.70 31.96
C TYR A 4 0.63 6.75 31.83
N THR A 5 1.85 6.37 32.14
CA THR A 5 3.02 7.28 32.16
C THR A 5 3.86 7.21 30.88
N ASP A 6 3.51 6.29 29.93
CA ASP A 6 4.26 6.15 28.70
C ASP A 6 3.87 7.24 27.70
N SER A 7 4.82 8.09 27.36
CA SER A 7 4.62 9.21 26.44
C SER A 7 4.20 8.78 25.02
N ILE A 8 4.52 7.55 24.59
CA ILE A 8 4.20 7.01 23.27
C ILE A 8 2.68 6.96 23.01
N VAL A 9 1.87 6.86 24.06
CA VAL A 9 0.40 6.87 23.96
C VAL A 9 -0.11 8.15 23.31
N PHE A 10 0.50 9.30 23.63
CA PHE A 10 0.12 10.59 23.02
C PHE A 10 0.40 10.58 21.50
N LYS A 11 1.51 9.98 21.06
CA LYS A 11 1.80 9.82 19.62
C LYS A 11 0.77 8.96 18.92
N HIS A 12 0.50 7.76 19.43
CA HIS A 12 -0.49 6.86 18.81
C HIS A 12 -1.89 7.46 18.79
N LEU A 13 -2.28 8.15 19.86
CA LEU A 13 -3.56 8.85 19.89
C LEU A 13 -3.60 9.98 18.84
N ALA A 14 -2.52 10.74 18.70
CA ALA A 14 -2.39 11.79 17.69
C ALA A 14 -2.46 11.21 16.27
N ASP A 15 -1.79 10.08 16.00
CA ASP A 15 -1.82 9.39 14.70
C ASP A 15 -3.26 8.98 14.31
N LEU A 16 -4.00 8.38 15.25
CA LEU A 16 -5.39 8.01 15.04
C LEU A 16 -6.32 9.21 14.82
N GLN A 17 -6.10 10.30 15.56
CA GLN A 17 -6.86 11.53 15.41
C GLN A 17 -6.55 12.22 14.06
N LEU A 18 -5.28 12.22 13.64
CA LEU A 18 -4.87 12.73 12.33
C LEU A 18 -5.56 11.96 11.20
N GLN A 19 -5.59 10.64 11.26
CA GLN A 19 -6.28 9.78 10.29
C GLN A 19 -7.78 10.08 10.22
N LYS A 20 -8.42 10.36 11.36
CA LYS A 20 -9.83 10.75 11.43
C LYS A 20 -10.11 12.19 10.99
N GLY A 21 -9.07 12.99 10.77
CA GLY A 21 -9.20 14.41 10.43
C GLY A 21 -9.46 15.32 11.61
N ASP A 22 -9.30 14.83 12.84
CA ASP A 22 -9.35 15.63 14.07
C ASP A 22 -8.00 16.32 14.32
N TYR A 23 -7.69 17.27 13.44
CA TYR A 23 -6.39 17.94 13.41
C TYR A 23 -6.08 18.73 14.67
N LYS A 24 -7.11 19.27 15.34
CA LYS A 24 -6.94 20.05 16.59
C LYS A 24 -6.40 19.17 17.71
N ASN A 25 -7.08 18.08 18.00
CA ASN A 25 -6.68 17.17 19.07
C ASN A 25 -5.38 16.42 18.74
N ALA A 26 -5.20 16.01 17.45
CA ALA A 26 -3.96 15.44 17.00
C ALA A 26 -2.75 16.35 17.25
N SER A 27 -2.85 17.63 16.87
CA SER A 27 -1.78 18.62 17.10
C SER A 27 -1.46 18.80 18.57
N ALA A 28 -2.46 18.81 19.45
CA ALA A 28 -2.25 18.91 20.91
C ALA A 28 -1.50 17.69 21.45
N ASN A 29 -1.90 16.49 21.05
CA ASN A 29 -1.24 15.26 21.49
C ASN A 29 0.18 15.12 20.93
N TYR A 30 0.42 15.47 19.66
CA TYR A 30 1.80 15.56 19.14
C TYR A 30 2.65 16.55 19.91
N THR A 31 2.09 17.70 20.33
CA THR A 31 2.82 18.69 21.12
C THR A 31 3.20 18.13 22.47
N THR A 32 2.28 17.43 23.14
CA THR A 32 2.56 16.77 24.42
C THR A 32 3.66 15.72 24.27
N TYR A 33 3.56 14.85 23.24
CA TYR A 33 4.57 13.83 22.98
C TYR A 33 5.95 14.43 22.68
N LEU A 34 6.01 15.46 21.85
CA LEU A 34 7.27 16.14 21.49
C LEU A 34 7.92 16.88 22.66
N GLY A 35 7.19 17.14 23.74
CA GLY A 35 7.76 17.60 25.01
C GLY A 35 8.66 16.55 25.67
N TYR A 36 8.39 15.26 25.43
CA TYR A 36 9.21 14.15 25.93
C TYR A 36 10.26 13.67 24.89
N CYS A 37 9.90 13.69 23.61
CA CYS A 37 10.72 13.20 22.50
C CYS A 37 10.85 14.27 21.41
N PRO A 38 11.62 15.35 21.62
CA PRO A 38 11.62 16.53 20.74
C PRO A 38 12.22 16.29 19.35
N THR A 39 12.98 15.20 19.16
CA THR A 39 13.66 14.86 17.90
C THR A 39 12.94 13.80 17.07
N ASP A 40 11.78 13.30 17.52
CA ASP A 40 11.01 12.32 16.73
C ASP A 40 10.46 12.97 15.45
N THR A 41 11.11 12.68 14.31
CA THR A 41 10.78 13.25 13.01
C THR A 41 9.37 12.85 12.53
N THR A 42 8.88 11.66 12.88
CA THR A 42 7.52 11.22 12.56
C THR A 42 6.48 12.06 13.27
N ALA A 43 6.67 12.33 14.57
CA ALA A 43 5.76 13.17 15.33
C ALA A 43 5.82 14.64 14.90
N ILE A 44 7.01 15.15 14.57
CA ILE A 44 7.19 16.51 14.00
C ILE A 44 6.39 16.63 12.69
N ASN A 45 6.54 15.67 11.79
CA ASN A 45 5.82 15.64 10.52
C ASN A 45 4.30 15.46 10.71
N GLY A 46 3.87 14.62 11.64
CA GLY A 46 2.47 14.46 12.02
C GLY A 46 1.85 15.76 12.53
N LYS A 47 2.55 16.48 13.41
CA LYS A 47 2.13 17.79 13.89
C LYS A 47 2.03 18.81 12.75
N LYS A 48 3.00 18.85 11.84
CA LYS A 48 2.97 19.69 10.64
C LYS A 48 1.79 19.34 9.73
N ALA A 49 1.49 18.06 9.57
CA ALA A 49 0.36 17.60 8.77
C ALA A 49 -0.99 18.12 9.32
N CYS A 50 -1.13 18.32 10.63
CA CYS A 50 -2.34 18.90 11.22
C CYS A 50 -2.67 20.30 10.71
N THR A 51 -1.69 21.07 10.27
CA THR A 51 -1.89 22.39 9.66
C THR A 51 -1.95 22.35 8.15
N THR A 52 -1.15 21.52 7.51
CA THR A 52 -1.06 21.45 6.04
C THR A 52 -2.23 20.71 5.41
N ALA A 53 -2.72 19.63 6.01
CA ALA A 53 -3.82 18.84 5.45
C ALA A 53 -5.13 19.65 5.29
N PRO A 54 -5.57 20.49 6.25
CA PRO A 54 -6.71 21.38 6.03
C PRO A 54 -6.51 22.39 4.89
N GLN A 55 -5.26 22.86 4.71
CA GLN A 55 -4.94 23.79 3.61
C GLN A 55 -5.03 23.09 2.25
N TRP A 56 -4.51 21.85 2.15
CA TRP A 56 -4.63 21.06 0.92
C TRP A 56 -6.09 20.73 0.58
N LYS A 57 -6.93 20.48 1.58
CA LYS A 57 -8.38 20.28 1.36
C LYS A 57 -9.06 21.54 0.80
N LYS A 58 -8.62 22.74 1.22
CA LYS A 58 -9.15 24.00 0.70
C LYS A 58 -8.63 24.34 -0.69
N ASN A 59 -7.40 23.92 -0.99
CA ASN A 59 -6.73 24.18 -2.26
C ASN A 59 -6.37 22.85 -2.94
N PRO A 60 -7.37 22.11 -3.46
CA PRO A 60 -7.13 20.81 -4.08
C PRO A 60 -6.29 20.99 -5.36
N THR A 61 -5.51 19.98 -5.68
CA THR A 61 -4.79 19.92 -6.95
C THR A 61 -5.77 19.71 -8.10
N ARG A 62 -5.31 19.90 -9.36
CA ARG A 62 -6.10 19.60 -10.56
C ARG A 62 -6.43 18.12 -10.75
N TYR A 63 -5.78 17.23 -9.99
CA TYR A 63 -5.96 15.78 -10.10
C TYR A 63 -7.21 15.34 -9.36
N ILE A 64 -8.02 14.53 -10.03
CA ILE A 64 -9.20 13.88 -9.46
C ILE A 64 -8.83 12.42 -9.21
N VAL A 65 -8.68 12.04 -7.94
CA VAL A 65 -8.42 10.65 -7.57
C VAL A 65 -9.75 9.91 -7.44
N LYS A 66 -9.92 8.86 -8.23
CA LYS A 66 -11.08 7.99 -8.20
C LYS A 66 -10.67 6.56 -7.84
N LYS A 67 -11.51 5.88 -7.07
CA LYS A 67 -11.32 4.46 -6.82
C LYS A 67 -11.61 3.68 -8.11
N GLU A 68 -10.65 2.90 -8.56
CA GLU A 68 -10.82 2.02 -9.71
C GLU A 68 -11.39 0.67 -9.24
N THR A 69 -12.72 0.53 -9.32
CA THR A 69 -13.42 -0.64 -8.77
C THR A 69 -13.29 -1.90 -9.60
N PHE A 70 -12.89 -1.77 -10.86
CA PHE A 70 -12.74 -2.90 -11.76
C PHE A 70 -11.49 -3.74 -11.41
N PHE A 71 -10.37 -3.06 -11.11
CA PHE A 71 -9.12 -3.73 -10.77
C PHE A 71 -8.99 -4.01 -9.28
N ASN A 72 -9.59 -3.19 -8.43
CA ASN A 72 -9.48 -3.33 -6.98
C ASN A 72 -10.44 -4.41 -6.45
N SER A 73 -9.96 -5.18 -5.49
CA SER A 73 -10.74 -6.18 -4.75
C SER A 73 -10.99 -5.73 -3.29
N ARG A 74 -11.32 -6.67 -2.41
CA ARG A 74 -11.35 -6.46 -0.95
C ARG A 74 -9.98 -6.61 -0.30
N ARG A 75 -8.99 -7.03 -1.08
CA ARG A 75 -7.62 -7.25 -0.67
C ARG A 75 -6.75 -6.07 -1.08
N SER A 76 -5.45 -6.24 -0.98
CA SER A 76 -4.50 -5.21 -1.37
C SER A 76 -4.12 -5.36 -2.84
N GLU A 77 -4.15 -4.26 -3.58
CA GLU A 77 -3.61 -4.12 -4.92
C GLU A 77 -2.58 -2.99 -4.93
N TYR A 78 -1.41 -3.24 -5.50
CA TYR A 78 -0.31 -2.27 -5.53
C TYR A 78 0.65 -2.51 -6.70
N SER A 79 1.60 -1.58 -6.89
CA SER A 79 2.62 -1.62 -7.94
C SER A 79 2.06 -1.84 -9.36
N PRO A 80 1.08 -1.03 -9.82
CA PRO A 80 0.56 -1.15 -11.18
C PRO A 80 1.59 -0.68 -12.21
N VAL A 81 1.74 -1.43 -13.31
CA VAL A 81 2.60 -1.08 -14.44
C VAL A 81 1.95 -1.52 -15.75
N TYR A 82 2.11 -0.74 -16.80
CA TYR A 82 1.71 -1.15 -18.14
C TYR A 82 2.76 -2.07 -18.76
N GLY A 83 2.31 -3.14 -19.41
CA GLY A 83 3.14 -4.13 -20.11
C GLY A 83 3.16 -3.96 -21.63
N SER A 84 2.62 -2.84 -22.13
CA SER A 84 2.59 -2.51 -23.56
C SER A 84 2.56 -1.02 -23.78
N ASP A 85 3.10 -0.57 -24.92
CA ASP A 85 3.18 0.84 -25.30
C ASP A 85 1.79 1.48 -25.53
N ASP A 86 0.84 0.72 -26.03
CA ASP A 86 -0.55 1.12 -26.26
C ASP A 86 -1.41 1.10 -24.99
N HIS A 87 -0.81 0.80 -23.82
CA HIS A 87 -1.50 0.67 -22.55
C HIS A 87 -2.69 -0.31 -22.56
N SER A 88 -2.60 -1.35 -23.38
CA SER A 88 -3.61 -2.41 -23.45
C SER A 88 -3.41 -3.54 -22.46
N GLN A 89 -2.25 -3.59 -21.80
CA GLN A 89 -1.89 -4.58 -20.78
C GLN A 89 -1.53 -3.88 -19.47
N LEU A 90 -2.15 -4.30 -18.39
CA LEU A 90 -1.89 -3.80 -17.03
C LEU A 90 -1.50 -4.96 -16.13
N PHE A 91 -0.35 -4.83 -15.49
CA PHE A 91 0.14 -5.75 -14.47
C PHE A 91 0.11 -5.08 -13.11
N PHE A 92 -0.18 -5.82 -12.07
CA PHE A 92 -0.17 -5.31 -10.69
C PHE A 92 -0.05 -6.46 -9.70
N THR A 93 0.40 -6.16 -8.50
CA THR A 93 0.50 -7.13 -7.42
C THR A 93 -0.80 -7.15 -6.61
N SER A 94 -1.26 -8.35 -6.22
CA SER A 94 -2.47 -8.49 -5.42
C SER A 94 -2.42 -9.67 -4.46
N THR A 95 -3.01 -9.49 -3.28
CA THR A 95 -3.22 -10.55 -2.26
C THR A 95 -4.64 -11.14 -2.34
N ARG A 96 -5.32 -11.06 -3.50
CA ARG A 96 -6.69 -11.57 -3.68
C ARG A 96 -6.75 -13.09 -3.58
N ASP A 97 -7.95 -13.62 -3.36
CA ASP A 97 -8.17 -15.04 -3.07
C ASP A 97 -7.70 -16.00 -4.18
N LYS A 98 -7.56 -15.50 -5.43
CA LYS A 98 -7.00 -16.25 -6.58
C LYS A 98 -5.46 -16.32 -6.60
N ALA A 99 -4.77 -15.63 -5.69
CA ALA A 99 -3.31 -15.78 -5.57
C ALA A 99 -2.96 -17.24 -5.28
N LEU A 100 -1.81 -17.70 -5.83
CA LEU A 100 -1.28 -19.03 -5.57
C LEU A 100 -0.92 -19.19 -4.09
N GLY A 101 -0.50 -20.36 -3.69
CA GLY A 101 -0.18 -20.63 -2.29
C GLY A 101 -1.43 -20.68 -1.40
N GLU A 102 -1.43 -21.58 -0.44
CA GLU A 102 -2.53 -21.72 0.53
C GLU A 102 -2.19 -21.07 1.88
N ASP A 103 -0.90 -20.83 2.12
CA ASP A 103 -0.42 -20.27 3.36
C ASP A 103 -0.80 -18.82 3.51
N LYS A 104 -1.22 -18.46 4.71
CA LYS A 104 -1.55 -17.09 5.07
C LYS A 104 -0.53 -16.55 6.05
N SER A 105 -0.18 -15.28 5.86
CA SER A 105 0.64 -14.57 6.83
C SER A 105 0.01 -14.66 8.22
N LEU A 106 0.78 -15.05 9.21
CA LEU A 106 0.35 -15.12 10.62
C LEU A 106 0.03 -13.72 11.19
N ILE A 107 0.55 -12.66 10.56
CA ILE A 107 0.35 -11.26 10.99
C ILE A 107 -0.91 -10.68 10.35
N THR A 108 -1.07 -10.85 9.02
CA THR A 108 -2.13 -10.17 8.26
C THR A 108 -3.34 -11.07 7.96
N GLY A 109 -3.18 -12.39 8.07
CA GLY A 109 -4.22 -13.37 7.73
C GLY A 109 -4.56 -13.45 6.24
N VAL A 110 -3.75 -12.83 5.36
CA VAL A 110 -3.94 -12.88 3.90
C VAL A 110 -2.89 -13.76 3.24
N LYS A 111 -3.20 -14.28 2.05
CA LYS A 111 -2.28 -15.04 1.21
C LYS A 111 -1.07 -14.22 0.78
N ALA A 112 0.00 -14.89 0.39
CA ALA A 112 1.13 -14.27 -0.30
C ALA A 112 0.64 -13.50 -1.54
N PRO A 113 1.24 -12.36 -1.87
CA PRO A 113 0.89 -11.60 -3.06
C PRO A 113 1.43 -12.27 -4.32
N ASP A 114 0.65 -12.15 -5.41
CA ASP A 114 1.02 -12.56 -6.76
C ASP A 114 0.91 -11.43 -7.76
N ILE A 115 1.53 -11.60 -8.91
CA ILE A 115 1.38 -10.72 -10.07
C ILE A 115 0.12 -11.12 -10.83
N PHE A 116 -0.80 -10.17 -10.95
CA PHE A 116 -2.01 -10.27 -11.75
C PHE A 116 -1.87 -9.41 -13.01
N PHE A 117 -2.57 -9.80 -14.06
CA PHE A 117 -2.63 -9.01 -15.27
C PHE A 117 -4.05 -8.89 -15.80
N ALA A 118 -4.30 -7.84 -16.53
CA ALA A 118 -5.51 -7.61 -17.30
C ALA A 118 -5.15 -7.10 -18.68
N VAL A 119 -5.93 -7.48 -19.68
CA VAL A 119 -5.78 -7.03 -21.05
C VAL A 119 -7.06 -6.36 -21.54
N LYS A 120 -6.95 -5.45 -22.51
CA LYS A 120 -8.10 -4.94 -23.24
C LYS A 120 -8.43 -5.87 -24.40
N ASP A 121 -9.72 -6.05 -24.65
CA ASP A 121 -10.19 -6.74 -25.86
C ASP A 121 -10.08 -5.83 -27.10
N GLU A 122 -10.44 -6.36 -28.26
CA GLU A 122 -10.44 -5.62 -29.55
C GLU A 122 -11.29 -4.34 -29.54
N LYS A 123 -12.25 -4.24 -28.60
CA LYS A 123 -13.10 -3.06 -28.40
C LYS A 123 -12.52 -2.09 -27.39
N GLY A 124 -11.31 -2.33 -26.88
CA GLY A 124 -10.64 -1.53 -25.90
C GLY A 124 -11.21 -1.66 -24.46
N LYS A 125 -12.04 -2.68 -24.20
CA LYS A 125 -12.60 -2.94 -22.89
C LYS A 125 -11.71 -3.87 -22.08
N TRP A 126 -11.40 -3.48 -20.84
CA TRP A 126 -10.64 -4.30 -19.92
C TRP A 126 -11.32 -5.63 -19.62
N GLN A 127 -10.56 -6.70 -19.73
CA GLN A 127 -10.94 -8.04 -19.28
C GLN A 127 -10.61 -8.20 -17.81
N LYS A 128 -11.34 -9.12 -17.14
CA LYS A 128 -11.16 -9.37 -15.70
C LYS A 128 -9.72 -9.74 -15.39
N PRO A 129 -9.12 -9.16 -14.34
CA PRO A 129 -7.78 -9.53 -13.93
C PRO A 129 -7.67 -10.99 -13.51
N GLU A 130 -6.66 -11.66 -14.02
CA GLU A 130 -6.32 -13.04 -13.67
C GLU A 130 -4.86 -13.13 -13.20
N PRO A 131 -4.49 -14.12 -12.38
CA PRO A 131 -3.09 -14.33 -12.01
C PRO A 131 -2.26 -14.61 -13.27
N LEU A 132 -1.04 -14.09 -13.30
CA LEU A 132 -0.12 -14.38 -14.40
C LEU A 132 0.28 -15.86 -14.35
N GLU A 133 0.08 -16.55 -15.45
CA GLU A 133 0.38 -17.97 -15.58
C GLU A 133 1.89 -18.22 -15.76
N GLY A 134 2.32 -19.47 -15.55
CA GLY A 134 3.70 -19.92 -15.72
C GLY A 134 4.51 -19.82 -14.42
N GLU A 135 5.82 -19.65 -14.54
CA GLU A 135 6.78 -19.69 -13.42
C GLU A 135 6.94 -18.34 -12.68
N VAL A 136 6.17 -17.32 -13.10
CA VAL A 136 6.28 -15.97 -12.49
C VAL A 136 5.65 -15.91 -11.11
N ASN A 137 4.51 -16.56 -10.93
CA ASN A 137 3.89 -16.69 -9.63
C ASN A 137 4.27 -18.04 -8.99
N SER A 138 4.46 -18.08 -7.69
CA SER A 138 4.88 -19.25 -6.93
C SER A 138 4.12 -19.36 -5.61
N GLU A 139 4.51 -20.29 -4.76
CA GLU A 139 4.01 -20.36 -3.38
C GLU A 139 4.54 -19.24 -2.47
N TYR A 140 5.55 -18.50 -2.91
CA TYR A 140 6.18 -17.39 -2.20
C TYR A 140 5.50 -16.04 -2.51
N GLU A 141 6.04 -14.96 -1.94
CA GLU A 141 5.57 -13.61 -2.22
C GLU A 141 6.17 -13.11 -3.52
N ASP A 142 5.35 -12.99 -4.57
CA ASP A 142 5.75 -12.50 -5.88
C ASP A 142 5.09 -11.15 -6.17
N GLY A 143 5.86 -10.17 -6.64
CA GLY A 143 5.27 -8.85 -6.88
C GLY A 143 6.19 -7.80 -7.45
N ALA A 144 5.68 -6.58 -7.52
CA ALA A 144 6.38 -5.37 -7.92
C ALA A 144 7.17 -5.54 -9.22
N CYS A 145 6.49 -5.80 -10.34
CA CYS A 145 7.14 -5.97 -11.63
C CYS A 145 7.40 -4.64 -12.35
N ALA A 146 8.38 -4.65 -13.24
CA ALA A 146 8.72 -3.60 -14.18
C ALA A 146 9.15 -4.19 -15.52
N PHE A 147 8.97 -3.45 -16.61
CA PHE A 147 9.34 -3.90 -17.96
C PHE A 147 10.49 -3.07 -18.52
N THR A 148 11.25 -3.69 -19.43
CA THR A 148 12.16 -2.94 -20.32
C THR A 148 11.35 -2.00 -21.23
N PRO A 149 11.98 -0.93 -21.79
CA PRO A 149 11.30 0.00 -22.69
C PRO A 149 10.67 -0.67 -23.94
N ASP A 150 11.18 -1.83 -24.35
CA ASP A 150 10.66 -2.60 -25.47
C ASP A 150 9.61 -3.66 -25.06
N TYR A 151 9.26 -3.70 -23.75
CA TYR A 151 8.29 -4.63 -23.15
C TYR A 151 8.60 -6.13 -23.33
N LYS A 152 9.84 -6.49 -23.70
CA LYS A 152 10.23 -7.89 -23.92
C LYS A 152 10.75 -8.61 -22.68
N THR A 153 11.19 -7.85 -21.68
CA THR A 153 11.73 -8.41 -20.44
C THR A 153 11.00 -7.83 -19.26
N MET A 154 10.56 -8.68 -18.36
CA MET A 154 9.96 -8.31 -17.08
C MET A 154 10.93 -8.63 -15.95
N TYR A 155 11.15 -7.68 -15.06
CA TYR A 155 11.81 -7.86 -13.77
C TYR A 155 10.75 -7.84 -12.68
N PHE A 156 10.87 -8.73 -11.72
CA PHE A 156 9.95 -8.77 -10.58
C PHE A 156 10.67 -9.21 -9.30
N THR A 157 10.04 -8.96 -8.16
CA THR A 157 10.57 -9.35 -6.86
C THR A 157 9.95 -10.65 -6.39
N ARG A 158 10.78 -11.58 -5.92
CA ARG A 158 10.36 -12.80 -5.20
C ARG A 158 11.00 -12.83 -3.83
N CYS A 159 10.19 -12.95 -2.77
CA CYS A 159 10.66 -13.12 -1.41
C CYS A 159 10.66 -14.62 -1.07
N LEU A 160 11.81 -15.25 -1.15
CA LEU A 160 11.97 -16.63 -0.67
C LEU A 160 11.93 -16.63 0.86
N ILE A 161 11.15 -17.53 1.43
CA ILE A 161 11.17 -17.78 2.87
C ILE A 161 12.32 -18.76 3.10
N ASP A 162 13.48 -18.25 3.48
CA ASP A 162 14.54 -19.08 3.98
C ASP A 162 14.16 -19.50 5.40
N GLY A 163 14.06 -20.82 5.66
CA GLY A 163 13.57 -21.37 6.93
C GLY A 163 14.40 -21.03 8.18
N GLU A 164 15.49 -20.29 8.03
CA GLU A 164 16.42 -19.91 9.10
C GLU A 164 16.52 -18.38 9.34
N ALA A 165 15.91 -17.54 8.54
CA ALA A 165 15.97 -16.10 8.77
C ALA A 165 14.77 -15.62 9.61
N PRO A 166 15.00 -14.95 10.77
CA PRO A 166 13.91 -14.31 11.49
C PRO A 166 13.31 -13.21 10.61
N ARG A 167 12.00 -13.24 10.42
CA ARG A 167 11.26 -12.17 9.74
C ARG A 167 11.39 -10.90 10.59
N SER A 168 12.11 -9.92 10.10
CA SER A 168 12.22 -8.61 10.72
C SER A 168 10.95 -7.80 10.53
#